data_a35b5b03a32966415bce64612f1ab629
#
_entry.id   a35b5b03a32966415bce64612f1ab629
#
_cell.length_a   1.000
_cell.length_b   1.000
_cell.length_c   1.000
_cell.angle_alpha   90.00
_cell.angle_beta   90.00
_cell.angle_gamma   90.00
#
_symmetry.space_group_name_H-M   'P 1'
#
loop_
_entity.id
_entity.type
_entity.pdbx_description
1 polymer ?
#
loop_
_entity_poly.entity_id
_entity_poly.type
_entity_poly.pdbx_seq_one_letter_code
_entity_poly.pdbx_strand_id
1 'polypeptide(L)'
;PDIHWHAVHWLEHRGRLACLRCFRGFGKSTILAIYNAWRYYQSHDYRILHQGDQDKTAYKTSRDTKAVLQRHPLTKDWMQLGNARGEASFWWVPGASDERNPSMQAAGITSNITSSRCDEAQNDDVEVPRNITNPEAREKMRYRLGEQTHIMVPGARQLFIGTPHTHDSLYDEVERMGAD
;
A
#
# COMPACT_ATOMS: atom_id res chain seq x y z
N PRO A 1 -15.55 -14.99 5.83
CA PRO A 1 -16.82 -14.31 5.67
C PRO A 1 -16.94 -13.68 4.29
N ASP A 2 -18.15 -13.63 3.74
CA ASP A 2 -18.41 -13.17 2.36
C ASP A 2 -17.90 -11.75 2.10
N ILE A 3 -17.96 -10.88 3.11
CA ILE A 3 -17.47 -9.50 3.00
C ILE A 3 -15.98 -9.41 2.69
N HIS A 4 -15.16 -10.33 3.17
CA HIS A 4 -13.73 -10.36 2.85
C HIS A 4 -13.50 -10.81 1.40
N TRP A 5 -14.28 -11.75 0.90
CA TRP A 5 -14.24 -12.16 -0.51
C TRP A 5 -14.64 -11.03 -1.45
N HIS A 6 -15.69 -10.26 -1.10
CA HIS A 6 -16.06 -9.08 -1.85
C HIS A 6 -14.94 -8.05 -1.90
N ALA A 7 -14.26 -7.81 -0.77
CA ALA A 7 -13.14 -6.87 -0.71
C ALA A 7 -11.95 -7.33 -1.57
N VAL A 8 -11.61 -8.63 -1.55
CA VAL A 8 -10.53 -9.18 -2.38
C VAL A 8 -10.87 -9.07 -3.86
N HIS A 9 -12.08 -9.47 -4.25
CA HIS A 9 -12.55 -9.35 -5.63
C HIS A 9 -12.55 -7.89 -6.11
N TRP A 10 -13.00 -6.96 -5.28
CA TRP A 10 -12.96 -5.54 -5.59
C TRP A 10 -11.52 -5.03 -5.75
N LEU A 11 -10.59 -5.39 -4.86
CA LEU A 11 -9.16 -5.03 -4.97
C LEU A 11 -8.55 -5.49 -6.29
N GLU A 12 -8.92 -6.66 -6.77
CA GLU A 12 -8.47 -7.21 -8.05
C GLU A 12 -8.97 -6.37 -9.24
N HIS A 13 -10.24 -6.00 -9.25
CA HIS A 13 -10.93 -5.41 -10.41
C HIS A 13 -11.10 -3.89 -10.36
N ARG A 14 -10.75 -3.25 -9.24
CA ARG A 14 -10.86 -1.80 -9.05
C ARG A 14 -10.14 -0.99 -10.11
N GLY A 15 -10.58 0.24 -10.32
CA GLY A 15 -9.93 1.21 -11.18
C GLY A 15 -8.54 1.66 -10.72
N ARG A 16 -7.98 2.64 -11.42
CA ARG A 16 -6.64 3.16 -11.12
C ARG A 16 -6.60 3.96 -9.83
N LEU A 17 -7.61 4.77 -9.58
CA LEU A 17 -7.82 5.47 -8.32
C LEU A 17 -8.97 4.79 -7.59
N ALA A 18 -8.75 4.37 -6.36
CA ALA A 18 -9.75 3.61 -5.62
C ALA A 18 -9.71 3.91 -4.12
N CYS A 19 -10.87 3.85 -3.47
CA CYS A 19 -11.04 4.16 -2.06
C CYS A 19 -11.87 3.08 -1.36
N LEU A 20 -11.27 2.33 -0.45
CA LEU A 20 -11.95 1.31 0.36
C LEU A 20 -12.14 1.80 1.79
N ARG A 21 -13.36 2.13 2.15
CA ARG A 21 -13.72 2.49 3.53
C ARG A 21 -14.04 1.24 4.33
N CYS A 22 -13.31 1.03 5.41
CA CYS A 22 -13.48 -0.14 6.28
C CYS A 22 -13.77 0.28 7.71
N PHE A 23 -14.58 -0.50 8.40
CA PHE A 23 -14.73 -0.37 9.84
C PHE A 23 -13.50 -0.93 10.58
N ARG A 24 -13.30 -0.48 11.82
CA ARG A 24 -12.22 -0.97 12.68
C ARG A 24 -12.39 -2.47 12.95
N GLY A 25 -11.33 -3.25 12.78
CA GLY A 25 -11.38 -4.71 12.94
C GLY A 25 -11.75 -5.49 11.68
N PHE A 26 -11.97 -4.81 10.54
CA PHE A 26 -12.26 -5.46 9.25
C PHE A 26 -11.14 -6.41 8.78
N GLY A 27 -9.91 -6.24 9.26
CA GLY A 27 -8.77 -7.05 8.81
C GLY A 27 -8.09 -6.53 7.54
N LYS A 28 -8.28 -5.23 7.23
CA LYS A 28 -7.77 -4.61 6.00
C LYS A 28 -6.28 -4.82 5.75
N SER A 29 -5.43 -4.72 6.78
CA SER A 29 -3.97 -4.93 6.63
C SER A 29 -3.63 -6.38 6.27
N THR A 30 -4.38 -7.37 6.78
CA THR A 30 -4.23 -8.77 6.39
C THR A 30 -4.65 -8.98 4.93
N ILE A 31 -5.78 -8.41 4.53
CA ILE A 31 -6.26 -8.47 3.15
C ILE A 31 -5.26 -7.83 2.19
N LEU A 32 -4.70 -6.66 2.56
CA LEU A 32 -3.65 -6.00 1.78
C LEU A 32 -2.39 -6.86 1.66
N ALA A 33 -1.95 -7.50 2.74
CA ALA A 33 -0.78 -8.38 2.71
C ALA A 33 -0.96 -9.56 1.74
N ILE A 34 -2.15 -10.17 1.73
CA ILE A 34 -2.51 -11.25 0.81
C ILE A 34 -2.60 -10.72 -0.63
N TYR A 35 -3.25 -9.58 -0.85
CA TYR A 35 -3.35 -8.94 -2.15
C TYR A 35 -1.97 -8.60 -2.72
N ASN A 36 -1.08 -8.03 -1.91
CA ASN A 36 0.29 -7.71 -2.32
C ASN A 36 1.07 -8.97 -2.71
N ALA A 37 0.96 -10.04 -1.93
CA ALA A 37 1.60 -11.32 -2.24
C ALA A 37 1.08 -11.90 -3.56
N TRP A 38 -0.23 -11.81 -3.82
CA TRP A 38 -0.82 -12.23 -5.09
C TRP A 38 -0.31 -11.38 -6.27
N ARG A 39 -0.16 -10.05 -6.12
CA ARG A 39 0.43 -9.20 -7.16
C ARG A 39 1.85 -9.62 -7.50
N TYR A 40 2.68 -9.92 -6.50
CA TYR A 40 4.03 -10.43 -6.71
C TYR A 40 4.07 -11.83 -7.33
N TYR A 41 3.10 -12.68 -7.00
CA TYR A 41 2.95 -13.97 -7.67
C TYR A 41 2.64 -13.82 -9.16
N GLN A 42 1.85 -12.81 -9.54
CA GLN A 42 1.55 -12.53 -10.94
C GLN A 42 2.72 -11.87 -11.68
N SER A 43 3.48 -11.01 -11.00
CA SER A 43 4.62 -10.30 -11.59
C SER A 43 5.66 -9.98 -10.53
N HIS A 44 6.85 -10.57 -10.65
CA HIS A 44 7.97 -10.28 -9.76
C HIS A 44 8.50 -8.84 -9.90
N ASP A 45 8.22 -8.18 -11.02
CA ASP A 45 8.64 -6.80 -11.30
C ASP A 45 7.65 -5.75 -10.78
N TYR A 46 6.51 -6.18 -10.19
CA TYR A 46 5.53 -5.25 -9.64
C TYR A 46 6.08 -4.54 -8.39
N ARG A 47 5.97 -3.21 -8.36
CA ARG A 47 6.54 -2.38 -7.29
C ARG A 47 5.43 -1.68 -6.54
N ILE A 48 5.39 -1.88 -5.23
CA ILE A 48 4.38 -1.32 -4.34
C ILE A 48 5.05 -0.33 -3.37
N LEU A 49 4.56 0.93 -3.37
CA LEU A 49 4.75 1.85 -2.27
C LEU A 49 3.59 1.69 -1.30
N HIS A 50 3.87 1.24 -0.08
CA HIS A 50 2.87 1.13 0.98
C HIS A 50 3.12 2.19 2.05
N GLN A 51 2.17 3.12 2.21
CA GLN A 51 2.24 4.18 3.21
C GLN A 51 1.18 3.99 4.29
N GLY A 52 1.61 4.17 5.53
CA GLY A 52 0.76 4.23 6.71
C GLY A 52 0.86 5.60 7.39
N ASP A 53 0.18 5.76 8.51
CA ASP A 53 0.28 6.96 9.34
C ASP A 53 1.71 7.18 9.89
N GLN A 54 2.46 6.09 10.08
CA GLN A 54 3.85 6.03 10.54
C GLN A 54 4.62 4.91 9.87
N ASP A 55 5.95 5.00 9.86
CA ASP A 55 6.84 3.93 9.39
C ASP A 55 6.54 2.59 10.06
N LYS A 56 6.37 2.59 11.36
CA LYS A 56 6.10 1.40 12.18
C LYS A 56 4.85 0.64 11.72
N THR A 57 3.78 1.33 11.36
CA THR A 57 2.53 0.71 10.86
C THR A 57 2.69 0.20 9.43
N ALA A 58 3.36 0.97 8.57
CA ALA A 58 3.67 0.57 7.20
C ALA A 58 4.57 -0.69 7.17
N TYR A 59 5.59 -0.76 8.04
CA TYR A 59 6.48 -1.91 8.13
C TYR A 59 5.79 -3.18 8.58
N LYS A 60 4.68 -3.09 9.31
CA LYS A 60 3.89 -4.26 9.70
C LYS A 60 3.29 -4.92 8.47
N THR A 61 2.59 -4.19 7.63
CA THR A 61 2.00 -4.72 6.38
C THR A 61 3.07 -5.25 5.43
N SER A 62 4.22 -4.59 5.33
CA SER A 62 5.38 -5.06 4.57
C SER A 62 5.87 -6.43 5.05
N ARG A 63 6.07 -6.61 6.37
CA ARG A 63 6.46 -7.90 6.97
C ARG A 63 5.41 -8.98 6.77
N ASP A 64 4.13 -8.62 6.92
CA ASP A 64 3.03 -9.55 6.75
C ASP A 64 2.96 -10.04 5.29
N THR A 65 3.15 -9.14 4.30
CA THR A 65 3.25 -9.50 2.87
C THR A 65 4.40 -10.50 2.63
N LYS A 66 5.58 -10.20 3.16
CA LYS A 66 6.76 -11.09 3.05
C LYS A 66 6.49 -12.45 3.69
N ALA A 67 5.84 -12.47 4.86
CA ALA A 67 5.48 -13.71 5.56
C ALA A 67 4.47 -14.56 4.79
N VAL A 68 3.50 -13.93 4.10
CA VAL A 68 2.57 -14.65 3.21
C VAL A 68 3.34 -15.34 2.09
N LEU A 69 4.21 -14.60 1.39
CA LEU A 69 5.04 -15.16 0.31
C LEU A 69 5.93 -16.31 0.77
N GLN A 70 6.53 -16.22 1.95
CA GLN A 70 7.41 -17.24 2.52
C GLN A 70 6.68 -18.53 2.94
N ARG A 71 5.38 -18.45 3.22
CA ARG A 71 4.59 -19.58 3.76
C ARG A 71 3.65 -20.20 2.75
N HIS A 72 3.23 -19.43 1.73
CA HIS A 72 2.25 -19.91 0.77
C HIS A 72 2.84 -20.99 -0.14
N PRO A 73 2.16 -22.13 -0.37
CA PRO A 73 2.70 -23.25 -1.15
C PRO A 73 3.20 -22.88 -2.55
N LEU A 74 2.56 -21.91 -3.22
CA LEU A 74 2.93 -21.49 -4.57
C LEU A 74 4.15 -20.51 -4.63
N THR A 75 4.55 -19.95 -3.49
CA THR A 75 5.58 -18.87 -3.48
C THR A 75 6.76 -19.18 -2.57
N LYS A 76 6.61 -20.09 -1.60
CA LYS A 76 7.65 -20.38 -0.61
C LYS A 76 8.98 -20.82 -1.24
N ASP A 77 8.93 -21.61 -2.29
CA ASP A 77 10.12 -22.18 -2.88
C ASP A 77 10.99 -21.13 -3.56
N TRP A 78 10.39 -20.23 -4.36
CA TRP A 78 11.17 -19.14 -4.97
C TRP A 78 11.56 -18.06 -3.96
N MET A 79 10.81 -17.86 -2.87
CA MET A 79 11.23 -16.99 -1.78
C MET A 79 12.42 -17.54 -0.98
N GLN A 80 12.63 -18.86 -0.97
CA GLN A 80 13.78 -19.52 -0.33
C GLN A 80 15.01 -19.51 -1.24
N LEU A 81 14.84 -19.70 -2.53
CA LEU A 81 15.94 -19.75 -3.52
C LEU A 81 16.61 -18.40 -3.74
N GLY A 82 15.86 -17.32 -3.60
CA GLY A 82 16.38 -15.98 -3.67
C GLY A 82 16.37 -15.33 -2.29
N ASN A 83 17.51 -14.93 -1.77
CA ASN A 83 17.51 -14.06 -0.60
C ASN A 83 16.72 -12.79 -0.93
N ALA A 84 15.48 -12.69 -0.43
CA ALA A 84 14.72 -11.45 -0.48
C ALA A 84 15.55 -10.40 0.28
N ARG A 85 16.32 -9.59 -0.47
CA ARG A 85 17.20 -8.57 0.10
C ARG A 85 16.34 -7.50 0.78
N GLY A 86 16.84 -6.94 1.85
CA GLY A 86 16.28 -5.75 2.46
C GLY A 86 15.48 -6.00 3.73
N GLU A 87 15.17 -4.89 4.37
CA GLU A 87 14.48 -4.78 5.66
C GLU A 87 12.96 -4.59 5.46
N ALA A 88 12.23 -4.38 6.55
CA ALA A 88 10.80 -4.11 6.48
C ALA A 88 10.44 -2.79 5.76
N SER A 89 11.37 -1.84 5.70
CA SER A 89 11.21 -0.56 5.00
C SER A 89 11.25 -0.71 3.47
N PHE A 90 12.07 -1.63 2.97
CA PHE A 90 12.15 -1.94 1.54
C PHE A 90 12.77 -3.32 1.31
N TRP A 91 12.29 -4.03 0.30
CA TRP A 91 12.84 -5.32 -0.10
C TRP A 91 12.47 -5.67 -1.55
N TRP A 92 13.21 -6.61 -2.13
CA TRP A 92 13.00 -7.11 -3.48
C TRP A 92 12.47 -8.54 -3.43
N VAL A 93 11.51 -8.81 -4.31
CA VAL A 93 11.09 -10.17 -4.63
C VAL A 93 12.22 -10.87 -5.38
N PRO A 94 12.55 -12.13 -5.06
CA PRO A 94 13.50 -12.90 -5.85
C PRO A 94 13.09 -12.96 -7.33
N GLY A 95 14.03 -12.64 -8.22
CA GLY A 95 13.76 -12.61 -9.66
C GLY A 95 13.23 -11.27 -10.20
N ALA A 96 13.05 -10.26 -9.35
CA ALA A 96 12.75 -8.90 -9.82
C ALA A 96 13.92 -8.35 -10.65
N SER A 97 13.62 -7.78 -11.83
CA SER A 97 14.61 -7.26 -12.75
C SER A 97 15.12 -5.86 -12.40
N ASP A 98 14.30 -5.08 -11.69
CA ASP A 98 14.63 -3.71 -11.25
C ASP A 98 15.44 -3.73 -9.95
N GLU A 99 16.77 -3.63 -10.08
CA GLU A 99 17.65 -3.60 -8.90
C GLU A 99 17.65 -2.24 -8.16
N ARG A 100 17.17 -1.17 -8.80
CA ARG A 100 17.20 0.19 -8.24
C ARG A 100 15.96 0.49 -7.40
N ASN A 101 14.79 0.03 -7.85
CA ASN A 101 13.52 0.28 -7.17
C ASN A 101 13.04 -1.00 -6.50
N PRO A 102 12.77 -0.97 -5.19
CA PRO A 102 12.36 -2.17 -4.47
C PRO A 102 10.97 -2.65 -4.93
N SER A 103 10.74 -3.95 -4.82
CA SER A 103 9.41 -4.52 -5.02
C SER A 103 8.41 -3.99 -3.98
N MET A 104 8.84 -3.92 -2.72
CA MET A 104 8.08 -3.28 -1.64
C MET A 104 8.89 -2.13 -1.04
N GLN A 105 8.29 -0.96 -0.99
CA GLN A 105 8.74 0.16 -0.15
C GLN A 105 7.62 0.49 0.83
N ALA A 106 7.94 0.49 2.11
CA ALA A 106 6.99 0.82 3.17
C ALA A 106 7.51 2.04 3.95
N ALA A 107 6.64 3.02 4.17
CA ALA A 107 7.00 4.26 4.84
C ALA A 107 5.78 4.93 5.50
N GLY A 108 6.01 5.75 6.50
CA GLY A 108 4.99 6.67 7.00
C GLY A 108 4.72 7.80 6.01
N ILE A 109 3.51 8.37 6.07
CA ILE A 109 3.10 9.46 5.15
C ILE A 109 4.00 10.71 5.24
N THR A 110 4.70 10.89 6.35
CA THR A 110 5.63 12.02 6.55
C THR A 110 7.06 11.73 6.11
N SER A 111 7.38 10.49 5.77
CA SER A 111 8.72 10.07 5.36
C SER A 111 9.02 10.47 3.92
N ASN A 112 10.30 10.61 3.60
CA ASN A 112 10.73 10.96 2.24
C ASN A 112 10.67 9.71 1.33
N ILE A 113 9.94 9.83 0.21
CA ILE A 113 9.71 8.75 -0.77
C ILE A 113 10.26 9.05 -2.17
N THR A 114 10.94 10.18 -2.37
CA THR A 114 11.23 10.76 -3.70
C THR A 114 12.23 10.00 -4.56
N SER A 115 12.89 8.96 -4.04
CA SER A 115 13.96 8.24 -4.76
C SER A 115 13.54 6.94 -5.45
N SER A 116 12.26 6.58 -5.42
CA SER A 116 11.75 5.30 -5.92
C SER A 116 10.78 5.47 -7.09
N ARG A 117 10.45 4.35 -7.75
CA ARG A 117 9.33 4.25 -8.71
C ARG A 117 8.38 3.15 -8.24
N CYS A 118 7.08 3.35 -8.45
CA CYS A 118 6.09 2.32 -8.11
C CYS A 118 5.01 2.17 -9.17
N ASP A 119 4.47 0.96 -9.25
CA ASP A 119 3.34 0.58 -10.09
C ASP A 119 2.02 0.70 -9.33
N GLU A 120 2.10 0.69 -8.00
CA GLU A 120 0.96 0.93 -7.10
C GLU A 120 1.39 1.70 -5.85
N ALA A 121 0.66 2.77 -5.53
CA ALA A 121 0.76 3.49 -4.27
C ALA A 121 -0.45 3.13 -3.38
N GLN A 122 -0.20 2.62 -2.18
CA GLN A 122 -1.21 2.24 -1.21
C GLN A 122 -1.13 3.16 0.01
N ASN A 123 -2.27 3.72 0.41
CA ASN A 123 -2.43 4.62 1.54
C ASN A 123 -3.33 3.96 2.59
N ASP A 124 -2.72 3.29 3.59
CA ASP A 124 -3.40 2.54 4.64
C ASP A 124 -3.47 3.36 5.93
N ASP A 125 -4.69 3.76 6.32
CA ASP A 125 -4.95 4.60 7.50
C ASP A 125 -3.99 5.82 7.60
N VAL A 126 -3.71 6.48 6.48
CA VAL A 126 -2.84 7.65 6.47
C VAL A 126 -3.46 8.85 7.18
N GLU A 127 -4.79 8.94 7.20
CA GLU A 127 -5.54 9.91 7.99
C GLU A 127 -5.85 9.34 9.37
N VAL A 128 -5.29 9.94 10.41
CA VAL A 128 -5.55 9.60 11.81
C VAL A 128 -5.76 10.88 12.62
N PRO A 129 -6.49 10.83 13.77
CA PRO A 129 -6.80 12.06 14.54
C PRO A 129 -5.59 12.96 14.80
N ARG A 130 -4.41 12.40 15.04
CA ARG A 130 -3.22 13.19 15.34
C ARG A 130 -2.65 13.99 14.15
N ASN A 131 -2.90 13.58 12.90
CA ASN A 131 -2.38 14.26 11.71
C ASN A 131 -3.42 15.12 10.98
N ILE A 132 -4.61 15.26 11.56
CA ILE A 132 -5.71 16.09 11.05
C ILE A 132 -6.22 17.12 12.08
N THR A 133 -5.44 17.36 13.14
CA THR A 133 -5.83 18.22 14.28
C THR A 133 -6.11 19.65 13.88
N ASN A 134 -5.46 20.16 12.84
CA ASN A 134 -5.64 21.52 12.34
C ASN A 134 -5.52 21.56 10.81
N PRO A 135 -5.93 22.67 10.16
CA PRO A 135 -5.87 22.83 8.70
C PRO A 135 -4.46 22.63 8.11
N GLU A 136 -3.42 23.13 8.79
CA GLU A 136 -2.03 23.03 8.34
C GLU A 136 -1.54 21.56 8.30
N ALA A 137 -1.90 20.76 9.31
CA ALA A 137 -1.57 19.34 9.34
C ALA A 137 -2.24 18.58 8.19
N ARG A 138 -3.51 18.91 7.89
CA ARG A 138 -4.25 18.33 6.76
C ARG A 138 -3.62 18.73 5.42
N GLU A 139 -3.27 19.99 5.24
CA GLU A 139 -2.61 20.48 4.02
C GLU A 139 -1.25 19.82 3.81
N LYS A 140 -0.45 19.70 4.86
CA LYS A 140 0.83 18.97 4.81
C LYS A 140 0.66 17.51 4.41
N MET A 141 -0.36 16.83 4.92
CA MET A 141 -0.67 15.46 4.53
C MET A 141 -1.05 15.38 3.05
N ARG A 142 -1.94 16.28 2.56
CA ARG A 142 -2.32 16.35 1.15
C ARG A 142 -1.12 16.63 0.24
N TYR A 143 -0.23 17.52 0.65
CA TYR A 143 1.02 17.78 -0.07
C TYR A 143 1.86 16.51 -0.20
N ARG A 144 2.05 15.75 0.89
CA ARG A 144 2.79 14.49 0.88
C ARG A 144 2.14 13.43 -0.02
N LEU A 145 0.83 13.34 -0.03
CA LEU A 145 0.10 12.47 -0.95
C LEU A 145 0.30 12.88 -2.42
N GLY A 146 0.37 14.18 -2.70
CA GLY A 146 0.69 14.69 -4.03
C GLY A 146 2.09 14.27 -4.51
N GLU A 147 3.07 14.15 -3.63
CA GLU A 147 4.42 13.68 -3.98
C GLU A 147 4.44 12.25 -4.54
N GLN A 148 3.45 11.41 -4.20
CA GLN A 148 3.32 10.06 -4.76
C GLN A 148 3.20 10.08 -6.29
N THR A 149 2.53 11.08 -6.86
CA THR A 149 2.33 11.17 -8.32
C THR A 149 3.64 11.27 -9.09
N HIS A 150 4.69 11.82 -8.46
CA HIS A 150 6.02 11.97 -9.08
C HIS A 150 6.81 10.67 -9.16
N ILE A 151 6.48 9.68 -8.34
CA ILE A 151 7.15 8.38 -8.32
C ILE A 151 6.30 7.27 -8.94
N MET A 152 5.02 7.51 -9.18
CA MET A 152 4.14 6.59 -9.89
C MET A 152 4.48 6.55 -11.36
N VAL A 153 4.67 5.35 -11.91
CA VAL A 153 4.89 5.18 -13.35
C VAL A 153 3.61 5.42 -14.14
N PRO A 154 3.70 5.72 -15.46
CA PRO A 154 2.50 5.82 -16.30
C PRO A 154 1.63 4.57 -16.20
N GLY A 155 0.35 4.74 -15.91
CA GLY A 155 -0.56 3.63 -15.70
C GLY A 155 -0.61 3.06 -14.28
N ALA A 156 0.21 3.54 -13.36
CA ALA A 156 0.21 3.12 -11.97
C ALA A 156 -1.15 3.30 -11.29
N ARG A 157 -1.40 2.47 -10.28
CA ARG A 157 -2.64 2.44 -9.50
C ARG A 157 -2.44 3.15 -8.16
N GLN A 158 -3.49 3.79 -7.65
CA GLN A 158 -3.48 4.39 -6.32
C GLN A 158 -4.67 3.86 -5.52
N LEU A 159 -4.39 3.40 -4.31
CA LEU A 159 -5.39 2.87 -3.38
C LEU A 159 -5.36 3.68 -2.09
N PHE A 160 -6.53 4.10 -1.66
CA PHE A 160 -6.76 4.60 -0.31
C PHE A 160 -7.59 3.57 0.44
N ILE A 161 -7.14 3.17 1.62
CA ILE A 161 -7.87 2.24 2.47
C ILE A 161 -7.81 2.73 3.91
N GLY A 162 -8.95 2.82 4.58
CA GLY A 162 -8.95 3.29 5.94
C GLY A 162 -10.33 3.43 6.56
N THR A 163 -10.33 3.97 7.77
CA THR A 163 -11.54 4.29 8.53
C THR A 163 -11.69 5.81 8.58
N PRO A 164 -12.75 6.40 8.02
CA PRO A 164 -12.99 7.85 8.11
C PRO A 164 -13.14 8.29 9.58
N HIS A 165 -12.48 9.37 9.94
CA HIS A 165 -12.49 9.92 11.31
C HIS A 165 -13.27 11.24 11.44
N THR A 166 -13.53 11.94 10.34
CA THR A 166 -14.21 13.24 10.30
C THR A 166 -15.13 13.34 9.09
N HIS A 167 -16.06 14.32 9.13
CA HIS A 167 -16.93 14.63 7.98
C HIS A 167 -16.21 15.30 6.80
N ASP A 168 -15.02 15.86 7.01
CA ASP A 168 -14.14 16.42 5.97
C ASP A 168 -12.91 15.52 5.83
N SER A 169 -13.17 14.26 5.55
CA SER A 169 -12.16 13.23 5.43
C SER A 169 -11.45 13.28 4.08
N LEU A 170 -10.17 12.93 4.07
CA LEU A 170 -9.40 12.66 2.85
C LEU A 170 -10.14 11.67 1.93
N TYR A 171 -10.82 10.68 2.49
CA TYR A 171 -11.56 9.67 1.73
C TYR A 171 -12.74 10.26 0.96
N ASP A 172 -13.42 11.27 1.51
CA ASP A 172 -14.48 12.00 0.79
C ASP A 172 -13.93 12.82 -0.38
N GLU A 173 -12.72 13.36 -0.22
CA GLU A 173 -12.03 14.09 -1.28
C GLU A 173 -11.63 13.14 -2.42
N VAL A 174 -11.06 12.00 -2.11
CA VAL A 174 -10.64 10.99 -3.09
C VAL A 174 -11.84 10.45 -3.87
N GLU A 175 -12.99 10.21 -3.22
CA GLU A 175 -14.23 9.83 -3.90
C GLU A 175 -14.74 10.92 -4.87
N ARG A 176 -14.69 12.20 -4.45
CA ARG A 176 -15.03 13.33 -5.33
C ARG A 176 -14.11 13.44 -6.54
N MET A 177 -12.89 12.94 -6.48
CA MET A 177 -11.97 12.85 -7.61
C MET A 177 -12.28 11.69 -8.56
N GLY A 178 -13.33 10.92 -8.32
CA GLY A 178 -13.78 9.82 -9.16
C GLY A 178 -13.12 8.48 -8.83
N ALA A 179 -12.77 8.23 -7.55
CA ALA A 179 -12.32 6.93 -7.09
C ALA A 179 -13.44 5.89 -7.14
N ASP A 180 -13.07 4.63 -7.48
CA ASP A 180 -13.93 3.45 -7.32
C ASP A 180 -14.19 3.16 -5.84
#